data_2055bf858835b531ee7faf0c6e476636
#
_entry.id   2055bf858835b531ee7faf0c6e476636
#
_cell.length_a   1.000
_cell.length_b   1.000
_cell.length_c   1.000
_cell.angle_alpha   90.00
_cell.angle_beta   90.00
_cell.angle_gamma   90.00
#
_symmetry.space_group_name_H-M   'P 1'
#
loop_
_entity.id
_entity.type
_entity.pdbx_description
1 polymer ?
#
loop_
_entity_poly.entity_id
_entity_poly.type
_entity_poly.pdbx_seq_one_letter_code
_entity_poly.pdbx_strand_id
1 'polypeptide(L)'
;MEFSKRLDLFGDEIFAALNERKVALEAQGRTIYNLSVGTPDFAPAEHIRKAMMDAAADPQNWKYSLRDLPELLDAVCGYYKRRFGVEITPDQVASCAGSQEGVGHIGMVLCDEGDTVLLPTPCYPVFIAGSLLGGAKPWYYPLTKEHAFLPYVKDIPEDVARKAKYMIVSLPANPVGSVGSPALYAELVAFAKKYDILIIHDNAYSDIIFDGAVGNSFFNTPGAMDVGVEFFSLSKSFNVTGARISFLVGRRDVVAAFKKLRGQIDFGMFLPVQKAAIAALTGPLDMVKTQCGLYQQRRDALCGGLRSIGWNVPDSHGSMFVWAPIPAKYAKSMDFCLDLVEKSGVLCTPGSSFGPLGEGYVRFALTLPPKRIAEAVQSIKASGILN
;
A
#
# COMPACT_ATOMS: atom_id res chain seq x y z
N MET A 1 26.03 -22.95 -13.07
CA MET A 1 26.01 -21.51 -12.78
C MET A 1 25.31 -21.32 -11.46
N GLU A 2 25.92 -20.66 -10.51
CA GLU A 2 25.26 -20.31 -9.23
C GLU A 2 24.58 -18.94 -9.35
N PHE A 3 23.37 -18.82 -8.80
CA PHE A 3 22.68 -17.54 -8.73
C PHE A 3 23.14 -16.72 -7.52
N SER A 4 22.79 -15.44 -7.50
CA SER A 4 23.08 -14.59 -6.36
C SER A 4 22.33 -15.08 -5.11
N LYS A 5 23.04 -15.19 -3.98
CA LYS A 5 22.45 -15.50 -2.66
C LYS A 5 21.39 -14.53 -2.19
N ARG A 6 21.29 -13.34 -2.84
CA ARG A 6 20.19 -12.39 -2.58
C ARG A 6 18.82 -12.99 -2.93
N LEU A 7 18.76 -13.94 -3.88
CA LEU A 7 17.49 -14.60 -4.22
C LEU A 7 16.98 -15.50 -3.09
N ASP A 8 17.89 -16.04 -2.28
CA ASP A 8 17.54 -16.88 -1.14
C ASP A 8 16.83 -16.09 -0.01
N LEU A 9 16.88 -14.75 -0.08
CA LEU A 9 16.19 -13.86 0.86
C LEU A 9 14.68 -13.80 0.59
N PHE A 10 14.23 -14.25 -0.57
CA PHE A 10 12.84 -14.20 -0.99
C PHE A 10 12.25 -15.61 -1.03
N GLY A 11 11.13 -15.81 -0.33
CA GLY A 11 10.40 -17.07 -0.38
C GLY A 11 9.66 -17.26 -1.70
N ASP A 12 9.19 -18.49 -1.93
CA ASP A 12 8.33 -18.83 -3.06
C ASP A 12 7.02 -18.03 -3.03
N GLU A 13 6.37 -17.92 -4.19
CA GLU A 13 5.15 -17.13 -4.36
C GLU A 13 3.99 -17.72 -3.53
N ILE A 14 3.75 -17.16 -2.34
CA ILE A 14 2.72 -17.61 -1.38
C ILE A 14 1.32 -17.70 -2.02
N PHE A 15 1.09 -16.89 -3.07
CA PHE A 15 -0.19 -16.86 -3.79
C PHE A 15 -0.36 -18.00 -4.80
N ALA A 16 0.70 -18.75 -5.15
CA ALA A 16 0.65 -19.80 -6.18
C ALA A 16 -0.37 -20.87 -5.81
N ALA A 17 -0.30 -21.46 -4.62
CA ALA A 17 -1.21 -22.50 -4.17
C ALA A 17 -2.68 -22.08 -4.15
N LEU A 18 -2.97 -20.86 -3.68
CA LEU A 18 -4.32 -20.31 -3.68
C LEU A 18 -4.84 -20.04 -5.09
N ASN A 19 -3.97 -19.57 -5.99
CA ASN A 19 -4.34 -19.33 -7.38
C ASN A 19 -4.56 -20.64 -8.15
N GLU A 20 -3.75 -21.64 -7.94
CA GLU A 20 -3.95 -22.98 -8.51
C GLU A 20 -5.29 -23.58 -8.07
N ARG A 21 -5.60 -23.46 -6.76
CA ARG A 21 -6.88 -23.94 -6.24
C ARG A 21 -8.07 -23.21 -6.81
N LYS A 22 -7.97 -21.87 -6.92
CA LYS A 22 -8.98 -21.03 -7.59
C LYS A 22 -9.25 -21.52 -9.02
N VAL A 23 -8.19 -21.67 -9.83
CA VAL A 23 -8.31 -22.11 -11.23
C VAL A 23 -8.97 -23.50 -11.33
N ALA A 24 -8.58 -24.43 -10.45
CA ALA A 24 -9.17 -25.78 -10.40
C ALA A 24 -10.68 -25.75 -10.07
N LEU A 25 -11.10 -24.88 -9.14
CA LEU A 25 -12.51 -24.76 -8.77
C LEU A 25 -13.35 -24.06 -9.86
N GLU A 26 -12.77 -23.05 -10.51
CA GLU A 26 -13.41 -22.39 -11.66
C GLU A 26 -13.63 -23.36 -12.83
N ALA A 27 -12.64 -24.26 -13.10
CA ALA A 27 -12.77 -25.31 -14.10
C ALA A 27 -13.88 -26.32 -13.79
N GLN A 28 -14.24 -26.50 -12.51
CA GLN A 28 -15.37 -27.32 -12.05
C GLN A 28 -16.72 -26.58 -12.12
N GLY A 29 -16.75 -25.34 -12.64
CA GLY A 29 -17.96 -24.51 -12.72
C GLY A 29 -18.36 -23.86 -11.38
N ARG A 30 -17.50 -23.87 -10.38
CA ARG A 30 -17.81 -23.23 -9.09
C ARG A 30 -17.64 -21.72 -9.16
N THR A 31 -18.56 -21.01 -8.53
CA THR A 31 -18.46 -19.55 -8.39
C THR A 31 -17.36 -19.19 -7.40
N ILE A 32 -16.46 -18.32 -7.81
CA ILE A 32 -15.41 -17.77 -6.95
C ILE A 32 -15.69 -16.30 -6.63
N TYR A 33 -15.61 -15.97 -5.35
CA TYR A 33 -15.67 -14.60 -4.82
C TYR A 33 -14.26 -14.17 -4.45
N ASN A 34 -13.55 -13.55 -5.41
CA ASN A 34 -12.17 -13.16 -5.20
C ASN A 34 -12.07 -11.84 -4.43
N LEU A 35 -11.74 -11.93 -3.15
CA LEU A 35 -11.45 -10.83 -2.24
C LEU A 35 -9.99 -10.80 -1.80
N SER A 36 -9.05 -11.40 -2.57
CA SER A 36 -7.63 -11.46 -2.22
C SER A 36 -6.80 -10.32 -2.81
N VAL A 37 -7.10 -9.91 -4.04
CA VAL A 37 -6.28 -8.97 -4.81
C VAL A 37 -6.75 -7.53 -4.63
N GLY A 38 -5.84 -6.67 -4.16
CA GLY A 38 -6.10 -5.25 -3.93
C GLY A 38 -5.95 -4.39 -5.19
N THR A 39 -6.59 -4.78 -6.30
CA THR A 39 -6.67 -3.96 -7.52
C THR A 39 -8.04 -3.33 -7.62
N PRO A 40 -8.15 -1.98 -7.66
CA PRO A 40 -9.42 -1.32 -7.93
C PRO A 40 -10.12 -1.86 -9.17
N ASP A 41 -11.41 -2.08 -9.09
CA ASP A 41 -12.27 -2.54 -10.19
C ASP A 41 -12.97 -1.37 -10.92
N PHE A 42 -12.75 -0.14 -10.47
CA PHE A 42 -13.26 1.06 -11.10
C PHE A 42 -12.41 1.48 -12.30
N ALA A 43 -13.05 2.01 -13.33
CA ALA A 43 -12.34 2.59 -14.47
C ALA A 43 -11.67 3.91 -14.08
N PRO A 44 -10.49 4.24 -14.64
CA PRO A 44 -9.95 5.60 -14.56
C PRO A 44 -10.91 6.61 -15.19
N ALA A 45 -10.93 7.85 -14.68
CA ALA A 45 -11.78 8.91 -15.23
C ALA A 45 -11.47 9.16 -16.73
N GLU A 46 -12.47 9.61 -17.47
CA GLU A 46 -12.36 9.81 -18.93
C GLU A 46 -11.25 10.79 -19.31
N HIS A 47 -11.13 11.91 -18.59
CA HIS A 47 -10.09 12.91 -18.86
C HIS A 47 -8.67 12.34 -18.69
N ILE A 48 -8.46 11.39 -17.76
CA ILE A 48 -7.16 10.71 -17.55
C ILE A 48 -6.88 9.77 -18.73
N ARG A 49 -7.87 8.95 -19.10
CA ARG A 49 -7.74 8.03 -20.24
C ARG A 49 -7.53 8.78 -21.55
N LYS A 50 -8.27 9.87 -21.77
CA LYS A 50 -8.12 10.72 -22.95
C LYS A 50 -6.72 11.33 -23.03
N ALA A 51 -6.20 11.88 -21.93
CA ALA A 51 -4.84 12.44 -21.90
C ALA A 51 -3.78 11.38 -22.25
N MET A 52 -3.96 10.13 -21.79
CA MET A 52 -3.09 9.02 -22.15
C MET A 52 -3.15 8.71 -23.66
N MET A 53 -4.35 8.59 -24.21
CA MET A 53 -4.56 8.26 -25.63
C MET A 53 -4.03 9.36 -26.54
N ASP A 54 -4.34 10.61 -26.24
CA ASP A 54 -3.87 11.76 -27.05
C ASP A 54 -2.34 11.84 -27.03
N ALA A 55 -1.73 11.65 -25.86
CA ALA A 55 -0.28 11.66 -25.74
C ALA A 55 0.39 10.46 -26.45
N ALA A 56 -0.22 9.28 -26.39
CA ALA A 56 0.30 8.09 -27.09
C ALA A 56 0.14 8.17 -28.62
N ALA A 57 -0.79 8.95 -29.12
CA ALA A 57 -0.98 9.19 -30.54
C ALA A 57 0.14 10.06 -31.17
N ASP A 58 0.84 10.85 -30.35
CA ASP A 58 1.97 11.66 -30.81
C ASP A 58 3.28 10.84 -30.80
N PRO A 59 3.91 10.59 -32.00
CA PRO A 59 5.17 9.84 -32.04
C PRO A 59 6.33 10.48 -31.28
N GLN A 60 6.29 11.78 -30.99
CA GLN A 60 7.35 12.46 -30.25
C GLN A 60 7.39 11.99 -28.79
N ASN A 61 6.27 11.52 -28.25
CA ASN A 61 6.16 11.01 -26.89
C ASN A 61 6.69 9.56 -26.72
N TRP A 62 7.19 8.93 -27.80
CA TRP A 62 7.78 7.60 -27.77
C TRP A 62 9.31 7.61 -27.57
N LYS A 63 9.88 8.78 -27.45
CA LYS A 63 11.31 8.95 -27.14
C LYS A 63 11.57 8.72 -25.64
N TYR A 64 12.83 8.45 -25.31
CA TYR A 64 13.23 8.38 -23.90
C TYR A 64 12.88 9.66 -23.15
N SER A 65 12.24 9.49 -22.01
CA SER A 65 12.07 10.54 -21.02
C SER A 65 13.26 10.49 -20.06
N LEU A 66 14.27 11.32 -20.28
CA LEU A 66 15.48 11.33 -19.46
C LEU A 66 15.28 11.91 -18.07
N ARG A 67 14.12 12.54 -17.81
CA ARG A 67 13.72 13.14 -16.53
C ARG A 67 12.22 13.38 -16.52
N ASP A 68 11.69 13.63 -15.32
CA ASP A 68 10.30 14.03 -15.16
C ASP A 68 10.00 15.35 -15.89
N LEU A 69 8.83 15.47 -16.51
CA LEU A 69 8.37 16.72 -17.11
C LEU A 69 8.22 17.79 -16.01
N PRO A 70 8.67 19.03 -16.24
CA PRO A 70 8.43 20.13 -15.30
C PRO A 70 6.96 20.26 -14.91
N GLU A 71 6.05 20.14 -15.89
CA GLU A 71 4.60 20.22 -15.68
C GLU A 71 4.07 19.07 -14.80
N LEU A 72 4.72 17.91 -14.79
CA LEU A 72 4.37 16.82 -13.89
C LEU A 72 4.74 17.16 -12.45
N LEU A 73 5.95 17.68 -12.25
CA LEU A 73 6.40 18.09 -10.92
C LEU A 73 5.53 19.22 -10.36
N ASP A 74 5.20 20.21 -11.19
CA ASP A 74 4.29 21.31 -10.83
C ASP A 74 2.88 20.79 -10.50
N ALA A 75 2.37 19.80 -11.25
CA ALA A 75 1.09 19.16 -10.98
C ALA A 75 1.07 18.45 -9.62
N VAL A 76 2.16 17.77 -9.24
CA VAL A 76 2.28 17.16 -7.91
C VAL A 76 2.31 18.23 -6.81
N CYS A 77 3.09 19.29 -6.99
CA CYS A 77 3.14 20.41 -6.03
C CYS A 77 1.74 21.06 -5.86
N GLY A 78 1.07 21.34 -6.96
CA GLY A 78 -0.29 21.88 -6.96
C GLY A 78 -1.31 20.94 -6.30
N TYR A 79 -1.17 19.62 -6.50
CA TYR A 79 -2.03 18.63 -5.85
C TYR A 79 -1.83 18.61 -4.33
N TYR A 80 -0.59 18.58 -3.85
CA TYR A 80 -0.28 18.60 -2.42
C TYR A 80 -0.83 19.85 -1.75
N LYS A 81 -0.68 21.01 -2.39
CA LYS A 81 -1.27 22.28 -1.90
C LYS A 81 -2.80 22.20 -1.86
N ARG A 82 -3.44 21.76 -2.96
CA ARG A 82 -4.91 21.71 -3.07
C ARG A 82 -5.53 20.64 -2.17
N ARG A 83 -4.90 19.46 -2.08
CA ARG A 83 -5.49 18.30 -1.39
C ARG A 83 -5.14 18.27 0.09
N PHE A 84 -3.93 18.63 0.45
CA PHE A 84 -3.42 18.52 1.81
C PHE A 84 -3.09 19.87 2.46
N GLY A 85 -3.09 20.97 1.71
CA GLY A 85 -2.64 22.27 2.21
C GLY A 85 -1.13 22.34 2.46
N VAL A 86 -0.35 21.41 1.89
CA VAL A 86 1.10 21.29 2.05
C VAL A 86 1.81 21.92 0.87
N GLU A 87 2.72 22.83 1.13
CA GLU A 87 3.56 23.45 0.10
C GLU A 87 4.87 22.66 -0.07
N ILE A 88 5.11 22.21 -1.29
CA ILE A 88 6.34 21.54 -1.72
C ILE A 88 6.86 22.15 -3.02
N THR A 89 8.09 21.89 -3.34
CA THR A 89 8.77 22.42 -4.54
C THR A 89 9.20 21.26 -5.45
N PRO A 90 9.42 21.51 -6.78
CA PRO A 90 9.77 20.46 -7.75
C PRO A 90 11.01 19.63 -7.41
N ASP A 91 11.97 20.21 -6.68
CA ASP A 91 13.17 19.50 -6.20
C ASP A 91 12.89 18.53 -5.03
N GLN A 92 11.71 18.61 -4.43
CA GLN A 92 11.21 17.69 -3.40
C GLN A 92 10.37 16.55 -3.98
N VAL A 93 10.29 16.38 -5.31
CA VAL A 93 9.45 15.38 -5.98
C VAL A 93 10.28 14.55 -6.95
N ALA A 94 10.10 13.23 -6.93
CA ALA A 94 10.57 12.29 -7.95
C ALA A 94 9.45 11.33 -8.34
N SER A 95 9.26 11.05 -9.63
CA SER A 95 8.33 9.99 -10.04
C SER A 95 8.93 8.60 -9.79
N CYS A 96 8.06 7.60 -9.63
CA CYS A 96 8.41 6.18 -9.48
C CYS A 96 7.49 5.33 -10.35
N ALA A 97 7.96 4.16 -10.78
CA ALA A 97 7.15 3.18 -11.51
C ALA A 97 6.18 2.42 -10.56
N GLY A 98 5.36 3.18 -9.82
CA GLY A 98 4.53 2.77 -8.73
C GLY A 98 5.30 2.75 -7.40
N SER A 99 4.60 2.92 -6.27
CA SER A 99 5.24 2.96 -4.94
C SER A 99 6.03 1.69 -4.62
N GLN A 100 5.64 0.55 -5.19
CA GLN A 100 6.38 -0.70 -5.01
C GLN A 100 7.81 -0.62 -5.55
N GLU A 101 8.02 0.00 -6.71
CA GLU A 101 9.36 0.24 -7.26
C GLU A 101 10.14 1.20 -6.37
N GLY A 102 9.53 2.34 -6.00
CA GLY A 102 10.19 3.32 -5.16
C GLY A 102 10.61 2.77 -3.81
N VAL A 103 9.72 2.06 -3.11
CA VAL A 103 10.02 1.40 -1.83
C VAL A 103 11.02 0.27 -2.01
N GLY A 104 10.98 -0.44 -3.15
CA GLY A 104 11.94 -1.49 -3.47
C GLY A 104 13.37 -0.97 -3.61
N HIS A 105 13.54 0.27 -4.04
CA HIS A 105 14.85 0.87 -4.30
C HIS A 105 15.35 1.83 -3.20
N ILE A 106 14.47 2.34 -2.33
CA ILE A 106 14.87 3.36 -1.35
C ILE A 106 15.91 2.83 -0.36
N GLY A 107 15.87 1.53 -0.04
CA GLY A 107 16.90 0.88 0.78
C GLY A 107 18.31 0.99 0.19
N MET A 108 18.43 0.88 -1.15
CA MET A 108 19.72 1.02 -1.85
C MET A 108 20.27 2.46 -1.82
N VAL A 109 19.39 3.45 -1.56
CA VAL A 109 19.80 4.86 -1.42
C VAL A 109 20.31 5.15 -0.02
N LEU A 110 19.73 4.49 0.98
CA LEU A 110 19.85 4.88 2.38
C LEU A 110 20.76 3.96 3.21
N CYS A 111 20.97 2.72 2.77
CA CYS A 111 21.65 1.70 3.56
C CYS A 111 22.88 1.14 2.88
N ASP A 112 23.86 0.84 3.71
CA ASP A 112 24.96 -0.08 3.42
C ASP A 112 24.66 -1.46 4.04
N GLU A 113 25.51 -2.45 3.72
CA GLU A 113 25.39 -3.82 4.22
C GLU A 113 25.40 -3.85 5.75
N GLY A 114 24.32 -4.38 6.34
CA GLY A 114 24.17 -4.57 7.79
C GLY A 114 23.54 -3.41 8.55
N ASP A 115 23.21 -2.29 7.89
CA ASP A 115 22.51 -1.17 8.53
C ASP A 115 21.13 -1.60 9.05
N THR A 116 20.77 -1.14 10.23
CA THR A 116 19.46 -1.46 10.86
C THR A 116 18.37 -0.55 10.31
N VAL A 117 17.19 -1.14 10.05
CA VAL A 117 15.98 -0.40 9.64
C VAL A 117 14.76 -0.90 10.42
N LEU A 118 13.79 -0.01 10.66
CA LEU A 118 12.59 -0.32 11.42
C LEU A 118 11.42 -0.59 10.45
N LEU A 119 10.90 -1.81 10.47
CA LEU A 119 9.76 -2.22 9.65
C LEU A 119 8.57 -2.64 10.49
N PRO A 120 7.32 -2.32 10.07
CA PRO A 120 6.14 -2.83 10.75
C PRO A 120 5.95 -4.33 10.53
N THR A 121 5.31 -5.01 11.46
CA THR A 121 4.80 -6.37 11.25
C THR A 121 3.42 -6.51 11.90
N PRO A 122 2.34 -6.90 11.16
CA PRO A 122 2.33 -7.23 9.73
C PRO A 122 2.55 -6.02 8.82
N CYS A 123 3.06 -6.25 7.59
CA CYS A 123 3.30 -5.18 6.63
C CYS A 123 3.19 -5.64 5.16
N TYR A 124 3.16 -4.69 4.25
CA TYR A 124 3.23 -4.99 2.82
C TYR A 124 4.62 -5.56 2.46
N PRO A 125 4.70 -6.73 1.78
CA PRO A 125 5.96 -7.48 1.62
C PRO A 125 7.11 -6.70 0.98
N VAL A 126 6.84 -5.70 0.13
CA VAL A 126 7.89 -4.89 -0.50
C VAL A 126 8.73 -4.11 0.52
N PHE A 127 8.21 -3.80 1.71
CA PHE A 127 8.98 -3.11 2.75
C PHE A 127 10.17 -3.97 3.20
N ILE A 128 9.92 -5.26 3.34
CA ILE A 128 10.96 -6.25 3.68
C ILE A 128 11.92 -6.43 2.49
N ALA A 129 11.36 -6.69 1.30
CA ALA A 129 12.15 -6.95 0.10
C ALA A 129 13.06 -5.76 -0.25
N GLY A 130 12.55 -4.53 -0.25
CA GLY A 130 13.35 -3.33 -0.56
C GLY A 130 14.46 -3.08 0.45
N SER A 131 14.20 -3.34 1.74
CA SER A 131 15.22 -3.23 2.79
C SER A 131 16.34 -4.26 2.60
N LEU A 132 15.99 -5.52 2.35
CA LEU A 132 16.96 -6.59 2.10
C LEU A 132 17.77 -6.37 0.82
N LEU A 133 17.14 -5.87 -0.26
CA LEU A 133 17.85 -5.51 -1.49
C LEU A 133 18.86 -4.37 -1.26
N GLY A 134 18.57 -3.46 -0.33
CA GLY A 134 19.48 -2.41 0.12
C GLY A 134 20.60 -2.90 1.06
N GLY A 135 20.66 -4.18 1.40
CA GLY A 135 21.65 -4.73 2.35
C GLY A 135 21.29 -4.52 3.82
N ALA A 136 20.13 -3.95 4.12
CA ALA A 136 19.73 -3.64 5.48
C ALA A 136 19.34 -4.89 6.29
N LYS A 137 19.43 -4.76 7.61
CA LYS A 137 18.93 -5.73 8.61
C LYS A 137 17.65 -5.21 9.23
N PRO A 138 16.46 -5.74 8.86
CA PRO A 138 15.20 -5.33 9.44
C PRO A 138 15.11 -5.66 10.92
N TRP A 139 14.73 -4.67 11.73
CA TRP A 139 14.16 -4.85 13.05
C TRP A 139 12.66 -4.58 12.96
N TYR A 140 11.84 -5.51 13.47
CA TYR A 140 10.40 -5.45 13.29
C TYR A 140 9.72 -4.87 14.53
N TYR A 141 8.99 -3.76 14.37
CA TYR A 141 8.10 -3.26 15.40
C TYR A 141 6.67 -3.80 15.20
N PRO A 142 6.03 -4.27 16.28
CA PRO A 142 4.74 -4.94 16.17
C PRO A 142 3.59 -3.96 15.96
N LEU A 143 2.68 -4.29 15.04
CA LEU A 143 1.36 -3.69 14.95
C LEU A 143 0.36 -4.63 15.60
N THR A 144 -0.03 -4.35 16.83
CA THR A 144 -0.86 -5.24 17.64
C THR A 144 -2.28 -4.69 17.81
N LYS A 145 -3.21 -5.59 18.15
CA LYS A 145 -4.61 -5.23 18.43
C LYS A 145 -4.72 -4.25 19.62
N GLU A 146 -3.88 -4.39 20.63
CA GLU A 146 -3.83 -3.55 21.83
C GLU A 146 -3.52 -2.09 21.49
N HIS A 147 -2.73 -1.87 20.43
CA HIS A 147 -2.41 -0.55 19.89
C HIS A 147 -3.19 -0.22 18.60
N ALA A 148 -4.36 -0.86 18.40
CA ALA A 148 -5.20 -0.64 17.20
C ALA A 148 -4.44 -0.82 15.89
N PHE A 149 -3.44 -1.70 15.85
CA PHE A 149 -2.52 -1.93 14.74
C PHE A 149 -1.81 -0.64 14.25
N LEU A 150 -1.52 0.27 15.15
CA LEU A 150 -0.73 1.48 14.89
C LEU A 150 0.70 1.34 15.42
N PRO A 151 1.68 2.06 14.85
CA PRO A 151 3.02 2.14 15.40
C PRO A 151 3.01 2.65 16.86
N TYR A 152 3.72 1.98 17.75
CA TYR A 152 3.92 2.41 19.12
C TYR A 152 5.42 2.51 19.40
N VAL A 153 5.98 3.71 19.15
CA VAL A 153 7.44 3.93 19.14
C VAL A 153 8.11 3.77 20.51
N LYS A 154 7.32 3.77 21.60
CA LYS A 154 7.84 3.59 22.96
C LYS A 154 8.31 2.15 23.24
N ASP A 155 7.85 1.18 22.45
CA ASP A 155 8.28 -0.21 22.56
C ASP A 155 9.58 -0.49 21.79
N ILE A 156 10.08 0.48 21.02
CA ILE A 156 11.34 0.33 20.28
C ILE A 156 12.51 0.57 21.25
N PRO A 157 13.39 -0.43 21.48
CA PRO A 157 14.53 -0.27 22.36
C PRO A 157 15.46 0.86 21.91
N GLU A 158 15.97 1.63 22.86
CA GLU A 158 16.79 2.81 22.56
C GLU A 158 18.06 2.46 21.77
N ASP A 159 18.69 1.35 22.07
CA ASP A 159 19.89 0.87 21.37
C ASP A 159 19.60 0.46 19.91
N VAL A 160 18.38 0.01 19.62
CA VAL A 160 17.89 -0.27 18.26
C VAL A 160 17.59 1.04 17.54
N ALA A 161 16.86 1.95 18.19
CA ALA A 161 16.53 3.25 17.62
C ALA A 161 17.78 4.05 17.22
N ARG A 162 18.82 4.05 18.06
CA ARG A 162 20.10 4.74 17.78
C ARG A 162 20.89 4.19 16.59
N LYS A 163 20.61 2.97 16.14
CA LYS A 163 21.29 2.32 15.00
C LYS A 163 20.45 2.39 13.73
N ALA A 164 19.17 2.73 13.84
CA ALA A 164 18.25 2.67 12.72
C ALA A 164 18.45 3.84 11.75
N LYS A 165 18.54 3.54 10.46
CA LYS A 165 18.63 4.53 9.38
C LYS A 165 17.29 5.12 9.02
N TYR A 166 16.27 4.26 8.93
CA TYR A 166 14.90 4.69 8.62
C TYR A 166 13.86 3.80 9.30
N MET A 167 12.65 4.35 9.38
CA MET A 167 11.44 3.65 9.80
C MET A 167 10.39 3.76 8.70
N ILE A 168 9.86 2.61 8.21
CA ILE A 168 8.72 2.61 7.28
C ILE A 168 7.43 2.63 8.08
N VAL A 169 6.52 3.54 7.71
CA VAL A 169 5.16 3.66 8.28
C VAL A 169 4.18 3.68 7.12
N SER A 170 3.16 2.81 7.11
CA SER A 170 2.12 2.78 6.08
C SER A 170 0.77 3.12 6.71
N LEU A 171 0.21 4.28 6.37
CA LEU A 171 -1.06 4.78 6.90
C LEU A 171 -1.79 5.64 5.84
N PRO A 172 -3.01 5.25 5.45
CA PRO A 172 -3.78 4.06 5.86
C PRO A 172 -3.10 2.75 5.53
N ALA A 173 -3.15 1.81 6.49
CA ALA A 173 -2.29 0.64 6.48
C ALA A 173 -2.77 -0.50 5.56
N ASN A 174 -1.83 -1.13 4.86
CA ASN A 174 -1.97 -2.44 4.25
C ASN A 174 -1.08 -3.42 5.03
N PRO A 175 -1.62 -4.48 5.67
CA PRO A 175 -2.95 -5.06 5.46
C PRO A 175 -4.05 -4.61 6.44
N VAL A 176 -3.74 -3.92 7.53
CA VAL A 176 -4.57 -3.86 8.73
C VAL A 176 -5.68 -2.79 8.72
N GLY A 177 -5.67 -1.85 7.76
CA GLY A 177 -6.73 -0.83 7.61
C GLY A 177 -6.73 0.29 8.65
N SER A 178 -5.69 0.39 9.47
CA SER A 178 -5.53 1.47 10.46
C SER A 178 -5.22 2.80 9.80
N VAL A 179 -5.64 3.90 10.43
CA VAL A 179 -5.45 5.27 9.95
C VAL A 179 -4.68 6.09 10.99
N GLY A 180 -3.70 6.86 10.54
CA GLY A 180 -2.90 7.72 11.40
C GLY A 180 -3.68 8.91 11.94
N SER A 181 -3.35 9.32 13.17
CA SER A 181 -3.86 10.56 13.77
C SER A 181 -2.77 11.65 13.77
N PRO A 182 -3.14 12.94 13.87
CA PRO A 182 -2.16 14.01 14.03
C PRO A 182 -1.23 13.81 15.24
N ALA A 183 -1.74 13.26 16.33
CA ALA A 183 -0.96 12.96 17.54
C ALA A 183 0.10 11.88 17.26
N LEU A 184 -0.26 10.80 16.57
CA LEU A 184 0.68 9.75 16.18
C LEU A 184 1.78 10.31 15.26
N TYR A 185 1.42 11.11 14.26
CA TYR A 185 2.41 11.70 13.37
C TYR A 185 3.36 12.66 14.12
N ALA A 186 2.87 13.40 15.12
CA ALA A 186 3.73 14.22 15.97
C ALA A 186 4.69 13.37 16.82
N GLU A 187 4.25 12.23 17.35
CA GLU A 187 5.12 11.27 18.06
C GLU A 187 6.20 10.69 17.12
N LEU A 188 5.84 10.35 15.89
CA LEU A 188 6.79 9.85 14.88
C LEU A 188 7.84 10.90 14.52
N VAL A 189 7.45 12.17 14.36
CA VAL A 189 8.38 13.29 14.11
C VAL A 189 9.32 13.49 15.29
N ALA A 190 8.80 13.47 16.52
CA ALA A 190 9.62 13.60 17.72
C ALA A 190 10.62 12.43 17.88
N PHE A 191 10.17 11.21 17.61
CA PHE A 191 11.02 10.02 17.62
C PHE A 191 12.12 10.11 16.58
N ALA A 192 11.77 10.48 15.35
CA ALA A 192 12.71 10.64 14.24
C ALA A 192 13.78 11.69 14.54
N LYS A 193 13.39 12.85 15.10
CA LYS A 193 14.34 13.91 15.50
C LYS A 193 15.25 13.48 16.64
N LYS A 194 14.73 12.73 17.63
CA LYS A 194 15.50 12.25 18.77
C LYS A 194 16.63 11.30 18.38
N TYR A 195 16.38 10.43 17.40
CA TYR A 195 17.30 9.35 17.05
C TYR A 195 17.95 9.50 15.67
N ASP A 196 17.71 10.62 14.98
CA ASP A 196 18.19 10.89 13.62
C ASP A 196 17.75 9.81 12.61
N ILE A 197 16.47 9.44 12.64
CA ILE A 197 15.87 8.41 11.80
C ILE A 197 15.05 9.07 10.69
N LEU A 198 15.14 8.58 9.45
CA LEU A 198 14.25 9.01 8.37
C LEU A 198 12.91 8.26 8.46
N ILE A 199 11.79 8.97 8.50
CA ILE A 199 10.46 8.36 8.32
C ILE A 199 10.18 8.21 6.83
N ILE A 200 9.88 6.98 6.39
CA ILE A 200 9.37 6.68 5.05
C ILE A 200 7.88 6.37 5.20
N HIS A 201 7.05 7.33 4.82
CA HIS A 201 5.59 7.18 4.91
C HIS A 201 5.03 6.63 3.58
N ASP A 202 4.44 5.44 3.60
CA ASP A 202 3.66 4.90 2.48
C ASP A 202 2.21 5.38 2.58
N ASN A 203 1.84 6.33 1.74
CA ASN A 203 0.53 6.99 1.71
C ASN A 203 -0.29 6.61 0.46
N ALA A 204 -0.21 5.34 0.05
CA ALA A 204 -0.88 4.87 -1.16
C ALA A 204 -2.43 4.90 -1.07
N TYR A 205 -2.98 5.02 0.14
CA TYR A 205 -4.43 4.96 0.40
C TYR A 205 -4.99 6.25 1.02
N SER A 206 -4.31 7.38 0.86
CA SER A 206 -4.68 8.68 1.45
C SER A 206 -6.13 9.13 1.19
N ASP A 207 -6.74 8.68 0.10
CA ASP A 207 -8.09 9.04 -0.31
C ASP A 207 -9.13 7.94 -0.02
N ILE A 208 -8.74 6.85 0.64
CA ILE A 208 -9.66 5.76 1.01
C ILE A 208 -9.68 5.68 2.54
N ILE A 209 -10.44 6.58 3.14
CA ILE A 209 -10.65 6.69 4.59
C ILE A 209 -12.15 6.85 4.83
N PHE A 210 -12.67 6.14 5.81
CA PHE A 210 -14.10 5.96 6.01
C PHE A 210 -14.65 6.83 7.15
N ASP A 211 -15.98 6.80 7.30
CA ASP A 211 -16.71 7.39 8.43
C ASP A 211 -16.54 8.92 8.56
N GLY A 212 -16.42 9.60 7.41
CA GLY A 212 -16.30 11.07 7.36
C GLY A 212 -14.92 11.62 7.71
N ALA A 213 -13.96 10.76 8.03
CA ALA A 213 -12.58 11.20 8.24
C ALA A 213 -11.90 11.58 6.91
N VAL A 214 -10.91 12.45 7.00
CA VAL A 214 -10.15 12.94 5.84
C VAL A 214 -8.70 12.52 5.95
N GLY A 215 -8.17 11.91 4.89
CA GLY A 215 -6.77 11.53 4.82
C GLY A 215 -5.84 12.74 4.74
N ASN A 216 -4.72 12.62 5.41
CA ASN A 216 -3.70 13.63 5.50
C ASN A 216 -2.38 13.14 4.90
N SER A 217 -1.52 14.07 4.52
CA SER A 217 -0.10 13.80 4.30
C SER A 217 0.63 13.79 5.64
N PHE A 218 1.71 13.01 5.75
CA PHE A 218 2.65 13.10 6.87
C PHE A 218 3.15 14.53 7.06
N PHE A 219 3.30 15.27 5.97
CA PHE A 219 3.80 16.66 5.95
C PHE A 219 2.81 17.70 6.50
N ASN A 220 1.58 17.32 6.84
CA ASN A 220 0.70 18.18 7.65
C ASN A 220 1.22 18.35 9.08
N THR A 221 2.14 17.51 9.52
CA THR A 221 2.73 17.57 10.86
C THR A 221 3.94 18.50 10.88
N PRO A 222 3.99 19.50 11.79
CA PRO A 222 5.13 20.39 11.90
C PRO A 222 6.44 19.65 12.09
N GLY A 223 7.44 19.97 11.28
CA GLY A 223 8.76 19.34 11.31
C GLY A 223 8.88 17.99 10.60
N ALA A 224 7.80 17.47 10.00
CA ALA A 224 7.84 16.23 9.25
C ALA A 224 8.71 16.33 7.99
N MET A 225 8.74 17.49 7.34
CA MET A 225 9.57 17.74 6.16
C MET A 225 11.09 17.64 6.46
N ASP A 226 11.51 17.86 7.71
CA ASP A 226 12.91 17.76 8.12
C ASP A 226 13.36 16.30 8.27
N VAL A 227 12.43 15.38 8.54
CA VAL A 227 12.73 14.01 8.95
C VAL A 227 12.07 12.93 8.08
N GLY A 228 11.40 13.32 6.98
CA GLY A 228 10.62 12.32 6.26
C GLY A 228 10.59 12.47 4.75
N VAL A 229 10.18 11.35 4.15
CA VAL A 229 9.72 11.25 2.76
C VAL A 229 8.40 10.48 2.72
N GLU A 230 7.58 10.76 1.72
CA GLU A 230 6.28 10.13 1.54
C GLU A 230 6.18 9.54 0.13
N PHE A 231 5.73 8.29 0.03
CA PHE A 231 5.31 7.70 -1.23
C PHE A 231 3.81 7.94 -1.45
N PHE A 232 3.48 8.72 -2.46
CA PHE A 232 2.13 9.02 -2.89
C PHE A 232 1.82 8.32 -4.22
N SER A 233 0.72 7.56 -4.30
CA SER A 233 0.38 6.75 -5.46
C SER A 233 -0.90 7.17 -6.14
N LEU A 234 -0.89 7.25 -7.48
CA LEU A 234 -2.12 7.42 -8.26
C LEU A 234 -2.90 6.11 -8.46
N SER A 235 -2.29 4.97 -8.15
CA SER A 235 -2.87 3.65 -8.38
C SER A 235 -4.24 3.44 -7.77
N LYS A 236 -4.44 3.93 -6.54
CA LYS A 236 -5.65 3.65 -5.76
C LYS A 236 -6.65 4.81 -5.82
N SER A 237 -6.18 6.05 -5.74
CA SER A 237 -7.03 7.24 -5.82
C SER A 237 -7.63 7.45 -7.20
N PHE A 238 -6.88 7.12 -8.27
CA PHE A 238 -7.27 7.39 -9.66
C PHE A 238 -7.48 6.14 -10.52
N ASN A 239 -7.42 4.94 -9.92
CA ASN A 239 -7.63 3.64 -10.62
C ASN A 239 -6.65 3.37 -11.78
N VAL A 240 -5.44 3.88 -11.70
CA VAL A 240 -4.43 3.75 -12.76
C VAL A 240 -3.32 2.77 -12.37
N THR A 241 -3.67 1.67 -11.73
CA THR A 241 -2.71 0.67 -11.22
C THR A 241 -1.75 0.16 -12.29
N GLY A 242 -2.25 -0.08 -13.51
CA GLY A 242 -1.46 -0.56 -14.64
C GLY A 242 -0.55 0.50 -15.27
N ALA A 243 -0.80 1.79 -15.04
CA ALA A 243 0.05 2.88 -15.56
C ALA A 243 1.40 2.97 -14.82
N ARG A 244 1.51 2.34 -13.64
CA ARG A 244 2.74 2.29 -12.85
C ARG A 244 3.32 3.68 -12.56
N ILE A 245 2.55 4.56 -11.93
CA ILE A 245 2.97 5.92 -11.58
C ILE A 245 2.67 6.25 -10.12
N SER A 246 3.68 6.73 -9.42
CA SER A 246 3.65 7.26 -8.05
C SER A 246 4.76 8.29 -7.89
N PHE A 247 4.86 8.87 -6.71
CA PHE A 247 5.84 9.90 -6.42
C PHE A 247 6.47 9.67 -5.05
N LEU A 248 7.80 9.88 -4.98
CA LEU A 248 8.53 10.12 -3.74
C LEU A 248 8.54 11.64 -3.52
N VAL A 249 8.06 12.07 -2.37
CA VAL A 249 7.97 13.49 -1.98
C VAL A 249 8.66 13.69 -0.63
N GLY A 250 9.34 14.80 -0.42
CA GLY A 250 9.87 15.16 0.90
C GLY A 250 11.26 15.75 0.91
N ARG A 251 12.12 15.28 1.81
CA ARG A 251 13.49 15.80 2.00
C ARG A 251 14.25 15.85 0.68
N ARG A 252 14.76 17.04 0.33
CA ARG A 252 15.46 17.30 -0.95
C ARG A 252 16.66 16.42 -1.18
N ASP A 253 17.46 16.21 -0.15
CA ASP A 253 18.66 15.38 -0.21
C ASP A 253 18.34 13.92 -0.53
N VAL A 254 17.31 13.36 0.10
CA VAL A 254 16.82 12.00 -0.14
C VAL A 254 16.24 11.87 -1.54
N VAL A 255 15.41 12.84 -1.97
CA VAL A 255 14.82 12.87 -3.31
C VAL A 255 15.92 12.99 -4.39
N ALA A 256 16.94 13.81 -4.17
CA ALA A 256 18.07 13.95 -5.09
C ALA A 256 18.89 12.64 -5.19
N ALA A 257 19.16 12.00 -4.05
CA ALA A 257 19.87 10.71 -4.01
C ALA A 257 19.05 9.59 -4.70
N PHE A 258 17.73 9.58 -4.49
CA PHE A 258 16.83 8.63 -5.16
C PHE A 258 16.83 8.84 -6.70
N LYS A 259 16.73 10.09 -7.17
CA LYS A 259 16.85 10.41 -8.60
C LYS A 259 18.19 9.96 -9.19
N LYS A 260 19.29 10.10 -8.44
CA LYS A 260 20.61 9.65 -8.86
C LYS A 260 20.67 8.13 -9.04
N LEU A 261 20.13 7.35 -8.08
CA LEU A 261 20.05 5.90 -8.19
C LEU A 261 19.17 5.49 -9.37
N ARG A 262 17.97 6.06 -9.46
CA ARG A 262 16.99 5.73 -10.50
C ARG A 262 17.54 5.98 -11.91
N GLY A 263 18.31 7.05 -12.10
CA GLY A 263 18.98 7.32 -13.37
C GLY A 263 19.99 6.25 -13.82
N GLN A 264 20.34 5.28 -12.95
CA GLN A 264 21.16 4.11 -13.30
C GLN A 264 20.30 2.84 -13.53
N ILE A 265 19.00 2.87 -13.21
CA ILE A 265 18.09 1.73 -13.33
C ILE A 265 17.16 1.91 -14.53
N ASP A 266 16.51 3.07 -14.61
CA ASP A 266 15.68 3.49 -15.74
C ASP A 266 15.92 4.99 -16.02
N PHE A 267 15.56 5.44 -17.24
CA PHE A 267 15.75 6.85 -17.58
C PHE A 267 14.58 7.74 -17.19
N GLY A 268 13.45 7.17 -16.85
CA GLY A 268 12.25 7.91 -16.47
C GLY A 268 10.97 7.32 -17.03
N MET A 269 9.86 7.90 -16.64
CA MET A 269 8.52 7.42 -16.95
C MET A 269 8.15 7.70 -18.41
N PHE A 270 7.46 6.76 -19.05
CA PHE A 270 6.89 6.92 -20.40
C PHE A 270 6.04 8.21 -20.48
N LEU A 271 6.30 9.07 -21.49
CA LEU A 271 5.68 10.39 -21.54
C LEU A 271 4.14 10.37 -21.51
N PRO A 272 3.43 9.47 -22.22
CA PRO A 272 1.98 9.36 -22.08
C PRO A 272 1.50 9.07 -20.65
N VAL A 273 2.24 8.30 -19.86
CA VAL A 273 1.93 8.07 -18.43
C VAL A 273 2.08 9.35 -17.64
N GLN A 274 3.13 10.15 -17.89
CA GLN A 274 3.31 11.44 -17.26
C GLN A 274 2.17 12.42 -17.59
N LYS A 275 1.74 12.49 -18.87
CA LYS A 275 0.60 13.33 -19.29
C LYS A 275 -0.73 12.89 -18.66
N ALA A 276 -0.96 11.59 -18.54
CA ALA A 276 -2.12 11.05 -17.82
C ALA A 276 -2.09 11.41 -16.33
N ALA A 277 -0.91 11.34 -15.71
CA ALA A 277 -0.73 11.73 -14.31
C ALA A 277 -0.98 13.25 -14.10
N ILE A 278 -0.52 14.10 -15.01
CA ILE A 278 -0.83 15.54 -14.98
C ILE A 278 -2.35 15.74 -15.01
N ALA A 279 -3.06 15.08 -15.94
CA ALA A 279 -4.50 15.18 -16.06
C ALA A 279 -5.23 14.71 -14.76
N ALA A 280 -4.75 13.62 -14.15
CA ALA A 280 -5.28 13.13 -12.88
C ALA A 280 -5.10 14.16 -11.75
N LEU A 281 -3.88 14.70 -11.62
CA LEU A 281 -3.50 15.59 -10.53
C LEU A 281 -4.10 17.00 -10.66
N THR A 282 -4.37 17.48 -11.88
CA THR A 282 -4.95 18.81 -12.12
C THR A 282 -6.46 18.78 -12.33
N GLY A 283 -7.02 17.62 -12.60
CA GLY A 283 -8.45 17.41 -12.85
C GLY A 283 -9.34 17.46 -11.61
N PRO A 284 -10.65 17.24 -11.78
CA PRO A 284 -11.62 17.18 -10.70
C PRO A 284 -11.42 15.95 -9.81
N LEU A 285 -11.72 16.08 -8.51
CA LEU A 285 -11.58 15.01 -7.51
C LEU A 285 -12.92 14.35 -7.12
N ASP A 286 -14.01 14.64 -7.84
CA ASP A 286 -15.34 14.11 -7.51
C ASP A 286 -15.38 12.57 -7.60
N MET A 287 -14.67 12.00 -8.59
CA MET A 287 -14.55 10.55 -8.72
C MET A 287 -13.86 9.92 -7.50
N VAL A 288 -12.87 10.57 -6.94
CA VAL A 288 -12.12 10.07 -5.76
C VAL A 288 -13.05 9.98 -4.55
N LYS A 289 -13.87 11.04 -4.33
CA LYS A 289 -14.87 11.06 -3.25
C LYS A 289 -15.94 9.99 -3.45
N THR A 290 -16.49 9.90 -4.67
CA THR A 290 -17.51 8.89 -5.02
C THR A 290 -16.98 7.48 -4.78
N GLN A 291 -15.77 7.21 -5.22
CA GLN A 291 -15.11 5.92 -5.05
C GLN A 291 -14.89 5.57 -3.57
N CYS A 292 -14.46 6.53 -2.76
CA CYS A 292 -14.30 6.34 -1.32
C CYS A 292 -15.64 5.91 -0.67
N GLY A 293 -16.75 6.57 -1.03
CA GLY A 293 -18.08 6.19 -0.57
C GLY A 293 -18.49 4.77 -1.00
N LEU A 294 -18.13 4.35 -2.22
CA LEU A 294 -18.38 2.97 -2.67
C LEU A 294 -17.53 1.94 -1.91
N TYR A 295 -16.26 2.25 -1.59
CA TYR A 295 -15.46 1.39 -0.73
C TYR A 295 -16.03 1.29 0.67
N GLN A 296 -16.54 2.37 1.24
CA GLN A 296 -17.21 2.33 2.54
C GLN A 296 -18.43 1.42 2.52
N GLN A 297 -19.30 1.50 1.50
CA GLN A 297 -20.45 0.59 1.34
C GLN A 297 -20.00 -0.88 1.26
N ARG A 298 -18.89 -1.18 0.58
CA ARG A 298 -18.31 -2.53 0.50
C ARG A 298 -17.78 -2.99 1.85
N ARG A 299 -17.08 -2.11 2.60
CA ARG A 299 -16.61 -2.38 3.95
C ARG A 299 -17.79 -2.72 4.87
N ASP A 300 -18.84 -1.91 4.84
CA ASP A 300 -20.03 -2.10 5.67
C ASP A 300 -20.74 -3.42 5.35
N ALA A 301 -20.89 -3.73 4.06
CA ALA A 301 -21.48 -4.99 3.60
C ALA A 301 -20.64 -6.20 4.04
N LEU A 302 -19.32 -6.13 3.94
CA LEU A 302 -18.45 -7.23 4.34
C LEU A 302 -18.39 -7.39 5.85
N CYS A 303 -18.03 -6.35 6.59
CA CYS A 303 -17.86 -6.42 8.04
C CYS A 303 -19.19 -6.72 8.74
N GLY A 304 -20.27 -6.01 8.37
CA GLY A 304 -21.61 -6.26 8.91
C GLY A 304 -22.14 -7.65 8.54
N GLY A 305 -21.93 -8.07 7.29
CA GLY A 305 -22.32 -9.40 6.83
C GLY A 305 -21.59 -10.52 7.59
N LEU A 306 -20.29 -10.44 7.75
CA LEU A 306 -19.50 -11.44 8.48
C LEU A 306 -19.90 -11.50 9.96
N ARG A 307 -20.13 -10.36 10.61
CA ARG A 307 -20.64 -10.32 11.99
C ARG A 307 -22.03 -10.97 12.12
N SER A 308 -22.90 -10.78 11.13
CA SER A 308 -24.25 -11.36 11.14
C SER A 308 -24.28 -12.90 11.10
N ILE A 309 -23.19 -13.51 10.66
CA ILE A 309 -23.03 -14.98 10.61
C ILE A 309 -22.11 -15.51 11.73
N GLY A 310 -21.79 -14.69 12.73
CA GLY A 310 -21.02 -15.09 13.90
C GLY A 310 -19.49 -14.89 13.78
N TRP A 311 -18.99 -14.31 12.69
CA TRP A 311 -17.57 -14.00 12.55
C TRP A 311 -17.29 -12.57 13.02
N ASN A 312 -16.68 -12.42 14.19
CA ASN A 312 -16.44 -11.12 14.81
C ASN A 312 -15.26 -10.40 14.14
N VAL A 313 -15.56 -9.69 13.06
CA VAL A 313 -14.59 -8.91 12.26
C VAL A 313 -14.72 -7.43 12.64
N PRO A 314 -13.61 -6.76 13.02
CA PRO A 314 -13.61 -5.32 13.27
C PRO A 314 -13.82 -4.51 11.98
N ASP A 315 -14.32 -3.29 12.12
CA ASP A 315 -14.39 -2.37 10.99
C ASP A 315 -12.99 -1.88 10.61
N SER A 316 -12.73 -1.81 9.30
CA SER A 316 -11.58 -1.09 8.78
C SER A 316 -11.87 0.40 8.75
N HIS A 317 -10.91 1.23 9.13
CA HIS A 317 -11.05 2.69 9.12
C HIS A 317 -10.52 3.33 7.84
N GLY A 318 -9.71 2.61 7.08
CA GLY A 318 -9.15 3.10 5.82
C GLY A 318 -8.50 1.99 4.99
N SER A 319 -7.93 2.38 3.86
CA SER A 319 -7.48 1.50 2.79
C SER A 319 -8.62 0.70 2.15
N MET A 320 -8.30 -0.14 1.20
CA MET A 320 -9.28 -1.02 0.56
C MET A 320 -9.25 -2.45 1.14
N PHE A 321 -8.86 -2.58 2.42
CA PHE A 321 -8.67 -3.89 3.06
C PHE A 321 -9.41 -3.99 4.39
N VAL A 322 -9.83 -5.22 4.69
CA VAL A 322 -10.37 -5.62 5.99
C VAL A 322 -9.47 -6.72 6.56
N TRP A 323 -9.03 -6.52 7.80
CA TRP A 323 -8.17 -7.44 8.54
C TRP A 323 -9.01 -8.24 9.53
N ALA A 324 -9.20 -9.52 9.28
CA ALA A 324 -10.11 -10.38 10.02
C ALA A 324 -9.36 -11.47 10.79
N PRO A 325 -9.64 -11.71 12.08
CA PRO A 325 -9.07 -12.85 12.80
C PRO A 325 -9.64 -14.16 12.22
N ILE A 326 -8.80 -15.19 12.10
CA ILE A 326 -9.27 -16.52 11.69
C ILE A 326 -10.02 -17.20 12.85
N PRO A 327 -10.93 -18.16 12.56
CA PRO A 327 -11.57 -18.96 13.61
C PRO A 327 -10.53 -19.72 14.45
N ALA A 328 -10.74 -19.77 15.78
CA ALA A 328 -9.78 -20.32 16.75
C ALA A 328 -9.35 -21.79 16.51
N LYS A 329 -10.17 -22.55 15.76
CA LYS A 329 -9.86 -23.94 15.39
C LYS A 329 -8.72 -24.07 14.36
N TYR A 330 -8.34 -22.99 13.67
CA TYR A 330 -7.23 -22.97 12.72
C TYR A 330 -5.96 -22.44 13.38
N ALA A 331 -4.88 -23.21 13.28
CA ALA A 331 -3.57 -22.77 13.75
C ALA A 331 -2.82 -21.92 12.72
N LYS A 332 -3.16 -22.07 11.42
CA LYS A 332 -2.47 -21.39 10.32
C LYS A 332 -3.47 -20.67 9.42
N SER A 333 -3.17 -19.45 9.07
CA SER A 333 -4.00 -18.62 8.18
C SER A 333 -4.09 -19.17 6.76
N MET A 334 -3.03 -19.85 6.28
CA MET A 334 -3.04 -20.51 4.96
C MET A 334 -4.05 -21.66 4.93
N ASP A 335 -4.06 -22.53 5.96
CA ASP A 335 -4.98 -23.66 6.03
C ASP A 335 -6.44 -23.18 6.04
N PHE A 336 -6.69 -22.09 6.79
CA PHE A 336 -8.01 -21.45 6.77
C PHE A 336 -8.37 -20.91 5.38
N CYS A 337 -7.46 -20.23 4.68
CA CYS A 337 -7.71 -19.69 3.34
C CYS A 337 -8.02 -20.78 2.32
N LEU A 338 -7.28 -21.91 2.36
CA LEU A 338 -7.52 -23.05 1.50
C LEU A 338 -8.89 -23.69 1.77
N ASP A 339 -9.23 -23.91 3.03
CA ASP A 339 -10.54 -24.43 3.43
C ASP A 339 -11.68 -23.46 3.05
N LEU A 340 -11.45 -22.16 3.21
CA LEU A 340 -12.44 -21.14 2.89
C LEU A 340 -12.78 -21.14 1.39
N VAL A 341 -11.77 -21.13 0.52
CA VAL A 341 -12.02 -21.16 -0.92
C VAL A 341 -12.62 -22.49 -1.35
N GLU A 342 -12.18 -23.61 -0.77
CA GLU A 342 -12.71 -24.94 -1.06
C GLU A 342 -14.19 -25.09 -0.69
N LYS A 343 -14.57 -24.67 0.51
CA LYS A 343 -15.91 -24.89 1.05
C LYS A 343 -16.92 -23.84 0.61
N SER A 344 -16.49 -22.58 0.46
CA SER A 344 -17.37 -21.44 0.18
C SER A 344 -17.14 -20.74 -1.15
N GLY A 345 -16.03 -21.04 -1.86
CA GLY A 345 -15.62 -20.28 -3.05
C GLY A 345 -15.09 -18.89 -2.74
N VAL A 346 -14.91 -18.52 -1.47
CA VAL A 346 -14.40 -17.19 -1.09
C VAL A 346 -12.89 -17.22 -0.95
N LEU A 347 -12.21 -16.38 -1.71
CA LEU A 347 -10.76 -16.26 -1.72
C LEU A 347 -10.33 -14.99 -0.99
N CYS A 348 -9.45 -15.14 0.00
CA CYS A 348 -8.79 -14.05 0.73
C CYS A 348 -7.28 -14.30 0.82
N THR A 349 -6.53 -13.34 1.37
CA THR A 349 -5.08 -13.47 1.53
C THR A 349 -4.75 -13.91 2.96
N PRO A 350 -3.94 -14.97 3.16
CA PRO A 350 -3.51 -15.38 4.49
C PRO A 350 -2.64 -14.30 5.14
N GLY A 351 -2.81 -14.10 6.43
CA GLY A 351 -2.09 -13.08 7.16
C GLY A 351 -0.59 -13.34 7.25
N SER A 352 -0.17 -14.62 7.24
CA SER A 352 1.24 -15.02 7.17
C SER A 352 1.99 -14.43 5.97
N SER A 353 1.29 -14.04 4.88
CA SER A 353 1.87 -13.32 3.73
C SER A 353 2.39 -11.92 4.07
N PHE A 354 2.02 -11.38 5.23
CA PHE A 354 2.38 -10.03 5.67
C PHE A 354 3.40 -10.03 6.82
N GLY A 355 4.05 -11.16 7.05
CA GLY A 355 5.04 -11.33 8.10
C GLY A 355 4.54 -12.14 9.30
N PRO A 356 5.41 -12.47 10.26
CA PRO A 356 5.12 -13.44 11.32
C PRO A 356 3.95 -13.05 12.22
N LEU A 357 3.76 -11.75 12.53
CA LEU A 357 2.62 -11.28 13.33
C LEU A 357 1.32 -11.13 12.51
N GLY A 358 1.36 -11.46 11.23
CA GLY A 358 0.15 -11.61 10.42
C GLY A 358 -0.54 -12.96 10.62
N GLU A 359 0.14 -13.95 11.22
CA GLU A 359 -0.49 -15.23 11.53
C GLU A 359 -1.66 -15.05 12.51
N GLY A 360 -2.69 -15.86 12.37
CA GLY A 360 -3.95 -15.70 13.11
C GLY A 360 -4.96 -14.74 12.46
N TYR A 361 -4.63 -14.16 11.31
CA TYR A 361 -5.49 -13.22 10.57
C TYR A 361 -5.57 -13.57 9.08
N VAL A 362 -6.55 -12.97 8.39
CA VAL A 362 -6.64 -12.91 6.93
C VAL A 362 -6.99 -11.51 6.47
N ARG A 363 -6.58 -11.17 5.23
CA ARG A 363 -6.91 -9.90 4.61
C ARG A 363 -7.94 -10.10 3.50
N PHE A 364 -9.05 -9.36 3.56
CA PHE A 364 -10.00 -9.20 2.46
C PHE A 364 -9.76 -7.90 1.73
N ALA A 365 -9.89 -7.91 0.40
CA ALA A 365 -9.88 -6.72 -0.44
C ALA A 365 -11.31 -6.33 -0.84
N LEU A 366 -11.64 -5.05 -0.75
CA LEU A 366 -12.99 -4.51 -1.04
C LEU A 366 -13.21 -4.29 -2.55
N THR A 367 -12.97 -5.33 -3.34
CA THR A 367 -12.96 -5.28 -4.82
C THR A 367 -14.23 -5.83 -5.47
N LEU A 368 -15.18 -6.32 -4.68
CA LEU A 368 -16.48 -6.76 -5.17
C LEU A 368 -17.59 -5.77 -4.78
N PRO A 369 -18.64 -5.61 -5.60
CA PRO A 369 -19.78 -4.78 -5.25
C PRO A 369 -20.58 -5.39 -4.07
N PRO A 370 -21.35 -4.58 -3.30
CA PRO A 370 -22.04 -5.03 -2.08
C PRO A 370 -22.92 -6.27 -2.29
N LYS A 371 -23.58 -6.38 -3.43
CA LYS A 371 -24.40 -7.58 -3.77
C LYS A 371 -23.55 -8.85 -3.81
N ARG A 372 -22.40 -8.80 -4.47
CA ARG A 372 -21.48 -9.96 -4.57
C ARG A 372 -20.83 -10.28 -3.22
N ILE A 373 -20.58 -9.26 -2.40
CA ILE A 373 -20.11 -9.45 -1.02
C ILE A 373 -21.17 -10.16 -0.18
N ALA A 374 -22.44 -9.78 -0.30
CA ALA A 374 -23.53 -10.44 0.39
C ALA A 374 -23.67 -11.92 -0.02
N GLU A 375 -23.53 -12.23 -1.32
CA GLU A 375 -23.51 -13.61 -1.83
C GLU A 375 -22.34 -14.41 -1.23
N ALA A 376 -21.13 -13.81 -1.18
CA ALA A 376 -19.96 -14.43 -0.56
C ALA A 376 -20.18 -14.74 0.93
N VAL A 377 -20.78 -13.81 1.68
CA VAL A 377 -21.12 -14.01 3.10
C VAL A 377 -22.11 -15.16 3.28
N GLN A 378 -23.15 -15.27 2.44
CA GLN A 378 -24.10 -16.38 2.49
C GLN A 378 -23.43 -17.71 2.14
N SER A 379 -22.50 -17.73 1.19
CA SER A 379 -21.70 -18.92 0.88
C SER A 379 -20.82 -19.37 2.05
N ILE A 380 -20.18 -18.42 2.77
CA ILE A 380 -19.43 -18.72 4.00
C ILE A 380 -20.36 -19.33 5.06
N LYS A 381 -21.54 -18.74 5.27
CA LYS A 381 -22.53 -19.25 6.22
C LYS A 381 -22.94 -20.68 5.88
N ALA A 382 -23.30 -20.93 4.63
CA ALA A 382 -23.76 -22.24 4.14
C ALA A 382 -22.67 -23.32 4.23
N SER A 383 -21.41 -22.95 4.14
CA SER A 383 -20.27 -23.87 4.24
C SER A 383 -20.02 -24.43 5.65
N GLY A 384 -20.58 -23.82 6.69
CA GLY A 384 -20.36 -24.19 8.09
C GLY A 384 -18.92 -24.02 8.59
N ILE A 385 -18.06 -23.32 7.84
CA ILE A 385 -16.63 -23.21 8.14
C ILE A 385 -16.33 -22.48 9.45
N LEU A 386 -17.26 -21.71 9.98
CA LEU A 386 -17.11 -20.96 11.23
C LEU A 386 -17.48 -21.77 12.48
N ASN A 387 -18.17 -22.93 12.32
CA ASN A 387 -18.63 -23.81 13.39
C ASN A 387 -17.53 -24.76 13.87
#